data_93ab89e0f3ae73c9a3f02122f59eeb92
#
_entry.id   93ab89e0f3ae73c9a3f02122f59eeb92
#
_cell.length_a   1.000
_cell.length_b   1.000
_cell.length_c   1.000
_cell.angle_alpha   90.00
_cell.angle_beta   90.00
_cell.angle_gamma   90.00
#
_symmetry.space_group_name_H-M   'P 1'
#
loop_
_entity.id
_entity.type
_entity.pdbx_description
1 polymer ?
#
loop_
_entity_poly.entity_id
_entity_poly.type
_entity_poly.pdbx_seq_one_letter_code
_entity_poly.pdbx_strand_id
1 'polypeptide(L)'
;MKTLETKKAPAAIGPYSQAKMTGNFLLASGQIPVDPATGEVAGDKIETQAEQSCKNVGAILEEAGLTFDNVIKTTCFLADMADFAAFNAVYEKYFTSKPARSCVAVKQL
;
A
#
# COMPACT_ATOMS: atom_id res chain seq x y z
N MET A 1 22.35 -1.56 3.11
CA MET A 1 20.88 -1.83 3.09
C MET A 1 20.26 -1.34 4.39
N LYS A 2 19.10 -0.70 4.28
CA LYS A 2 18.41 -0.12 5.44
C LYS A 2 17.01 -0.71 5.56
N THR A 3 16.64 -1.11 6.79
CA THR A 3 15.28 -1.51 7.11
C THR A 3 14.48 -0.29 7.55
N LEU A 4 13.29 -0.11 6.99
CA LEU A 4 12.39 0.97 7.38
C LEU A 4 11.25 0.44 8.22
N GLU A 5 10.88 1.22 9.22
CA GLU A 5 9.79 0.89 10.12
C GLU A 5 9.08 2.18 10.54
N THR A 6 7.76 2.16 10.53
CA THR A 6 6.95 3.29 10.98
C THR A 6 5.73 2.80 11.74
N LYS A 7 5.35 3.54 12.79
CA LYS A 7 4.13 3.25 13.55
C LYS A 7 2.88 3.77 12.85
N LYS A 8 3.04 4.52 11.75
CA LYS A 8 1.93 5.08 10.97
C LYS A 8 1.41 4.11 9.91
N ALA A 9 2.01 2.93 9.82
CA ALA A 9 1.53 1.82 8.99
C ALA A 9 1.46 0.58 9.87
N PRO A 10 0.70 -0.46 9.47
CA PRO A 10 0.59 -1.69 10.27
C PRO A 10 1.96 -2.32 10.51
N ALA A 11 2.20 -2.72 11.76
CA ALA A 11 3.45 -3.36 12.14
C ALA A 11 3.63 -4.70 11.40
N ALA A 12 4.87 -5.04 11.09
CA ALA A 12 5.20 -6.34 10.53
C ALA A 12 5.08 -7.39 11.63
N ILE A 13 4.09 -8.27 11.50
CA ILE A 13 3.84 -9.36 12.45
C ILE A 13 4.22 -10.70 11.84
N GLY A 14 5.50 -10.89 11.59
CA GLY A 14 5.99 -12.10 10.95
C GLY A 14 7.43 -11.92 10.53
N PRO A 15 7.98 -12.88 9.77
CA PRO A 15 9.38 -12.83 9.37
C PRO A 15 9.61 -11.94 8.15
N TYR A 16 9.20 -10.65 8.25
CA TYR A 16 9.40 -9.66 7.19
C TYR A 16 9.51 -8.25 7.75
N SER A 17 9.95 -7.33 6.92
CA SER A 17 10.04 -5.91 7.25
C SER A 17 8.95 -5.13 6.49
N GLN A 18 8.54 -3.99 7.03
CA GLN A 18 7.61 -3.12 6.30
C GLN A 18 8.21 -2.67 4.97
N ALA A 19 9.50 -2.33 4.97
CA ALA A 19 10.19 -1.92 3.76
C ALA A 19 11.71 -2.04 3.93
N LYS A 20 12.40 -2.15 2.80
CA LYS A 20 13.86 -2.15 2.72
C LYS A 20 14.32 -1.15 1.68
N MET A 21 15.41 -0.45 1.98
CA MET A 21 16.07 0.42 1.03
C MET A 21 17.42 -0.16 0.63
N THR A 22 17.72 -0.14 -0.66
CA THR A 22 19.02 -0.50 -1.20
C THR A 22 19.34 0.41 -2.38
N GLY A 23 20.49 1.10 -2.33
CA GLY A 23 20.82 2.10 -3.34
C GLY A 23 19.73 3.17 -3.39
N ASN A 24 19.19 3.40 -4.58
CA ASN A 24 18.13 4.39 -4.82
C ASN A 24 16.72 3.78 -4.83
N PHE A 25 16.58 2.52 -4.39
CA PHE A 25 15.30 1.83 -4.42
C PHE A 25 14.75 1.58 -3.03
N LEU A 26 13.44 1.81 -2.89
CA LEU A 26 12.66 1.39 -1.75
C LEU A 26 11.75 0.25 -2.20
N LEU A 27 11.84 -0.88 -1.51
CA LEU A 27 10.98 -2.04 -1.75
C LEU A 27 10.09 -2.22 -0.53
N ALA A 28 8.80 -2.06 -0.71
CA ALA A 28 7.83 -2.14 0.37
C ALA A 28 7.04 -3.45 0.30
N SER A 29 6.80 -4.03 1.46
CA SER A 29 5.86 -5.14 1.60
C SER A 29 4.44 -4.67 1.28
N GLY A 30 3.57 -5.61 0.95
CA GLY A 30 2.17 -5.29 0.66
C GLY A 30 1.49 -4.60 1.84
N GLN A 31 0.72 -3.57 1.53
CA GLN A 31 -0.02 -2.82 2.55
C GLN A 31 -1.48 -3.20 2.50
N ILE A 32 -1.89 -3.99 3.47
CA ILE A 32 -3.28 -4.40 3.66
C ILE A 32 -4.07 -3.25 4.31
N PRO A 33 -5.42 -3.25 4.19
CA PRO A 33 -6.22 -2.14 4.69
C PRO A 33 -6.48 -2.19 6.21
N VAL A 34 -5.41 -2.33 6.97
CA VAL A 34 -5.47 -2.31 8.43
C VAL A 34 -5.13 -0.92 8.93
N ASP A 35 -5.99 -0.38 9.79
CA ASP A 35 -5.73 0.89 10.46
C ASP A 35 -4.68 0.66 11.56
N PRO A 36 -3.51 1.30 11.48
CA PRO A 36 -2.45 1.08 12.46
C PRO A 36 -2.82 1.54 13.87
N ALA A 37 -3.80 2.44 14.02
CA ALA A 37 -4.25 2.91 15.33
C ALA A 37 -5.11 1.88 16.05
N THR A 38 -5.87 1.06 15.34
CA THR A 38 -6.79 0.08 15.92
C THR A 38 -6.33 -1.37 15.76
N GLY A 39 -5.49 -1.64 14.75
CA GLY A 39 -5.08 -3.00 14.39
C GLY A 39 -6.16 -3.77 13.64
N GLU A 40 -7.23 -3.13 13.21
CA GLU A 40 -8.35 -3.75 12.53
C GLU A 40 -8.47 -3.31 11.09
N VAL A 41 -9.10 -4.16 10.25
CA VAL A 41 -9.40 -3.82 8.87
C VAL A 41 -10.37 -2.64 8.84
N ALA A 42 -10.06 -1.66 7.98
CA ALA A 42 -10.83 -0.42 7.85
C ALA A 42 -12.12 -0.65 7.05
N GLY A 43 -13.16 -1.09 7.72
CA GLY A 43 -14.47 -1.29 7.10
C GLY A 43 -14.55 -2.47 6.16
N ASP A 44 -15.67 -2.57 5.44
CA ASP A 44 -15.97 -3.70 4.55
C ASP A 44 -16.15 -3.29 3.09
N LYS A 45 -16.05 -1.98 2.80
CA LYS A 45 -16.22 -1.46 1.45
C LYS A 45 -14.86 -1.28 0.77
N ILE A 46 -14.83 -1.54 -0.54
CA ILE A 46 -13.59 -1.39 -1.32
C ILE A 46 -13.03 0.03 -1.25
N GLU A 47 -13.87 1.04 -1.26
CA GLU A 47 -13.42 2.44 -1.21
C GLU A 47 -12.67 2.74 0.09
N THR A 48 -13.21 2.31 1.22
CA THR A 48 -12.59 2.52 2.53
C THR A 48 -11.31 1.71 2.69
N GLN A 49 -11.32 0.48 2.21
CA GLN A 49 -10.14 -0.39 2.27
C GLN A 49 -9.02 0.13 1.37
N ALA A 50 -9.34 0.52 0.14
CA ALA A 50 -8.36 1.10 -0.78
C ALA A 50 -7.73 2.37 -0.20
N GLU A 51 -8.55 3.24 0.39
CA GLU A 51 -8.10 4.45 1.06
C GLU A 51 -7.08 4.13 2.16
N GLN A 52 -7.38 3.15 3.01
CA GLN A 52 -6.49 2.77 4.10
C GLN A 52 -5.18 2.18 3.59
N SER A 53 -5.22 1.30 2.59
CA SER A 53 -4.01 0.74 2.00
C SER A 53 -3.13 1.83 1.40
N CYS A 54 -3.73 2.79 0.70
CA CYS A 54 -2.98 3.93 0.14
C CYS A 54 -2.35 4.80 1.24
N LYS A 55 -3.07 5.05 2.32
CA LYS A 55 -2.52 5.78 3.47
C LYS A 55 -1.33 5.05 4.09
N ASN A 56 -1.41 3.74 4.20
CA ASN A 56 -0.33 2.93 4.74
C ASN A 56 0.91 2.98 3.84
N VAL A 57 0.73 2.93 2.51
CA VAL A 57 1.83 3.14 1.57
C VAL A 57 2.44 4.53 1.75
N GLY A 58 1.60 5.56 1.89
CA GLY A 58 2.04 6.93 2.11
C GLY A 58 2.89 7.07 3.37
N ALA A 59 2.53 6.38 4.45
CA ALA A 59 3.28 6.40 5.68
C ALA A 59 4.69 5.81 5.51
N ILE A 60 4.81 4.73 4.74
CA ILE A 60 6.12 4.12 4.43
C ILE A 60 6.95 5.07 3.57
N LEU A 61 6.34 5.67 2.55
CA LEU A 61 7.02 6.66 1.72
C LEU A 61 7.54 7.83 2.55
N GLU A 62 6.70 8.36 3.44
CA GLU A 62 7.07 9.47 4.33
C GLU A 62 8.27 9.11 5.21
N GLU A 63 8.28 7.90 5.77
CA GLU A 63 9.39 7.42 6.61
C GLU A 63 10.71 7.39 5.80
N ALA A 64 10.62 7.11 4.51
CA ALA A 64 11.78 7.10 3.60
C ALA A 64 12.15 8.48 3.06
N GLY A 65 11.39 9.52 3.40
CA GLY A 65 11.59 10.86 2.84
C GLY A 65 11.12 10.98 1.40
N LEU A 66 10.18 10.15 0.98
CA LEU A 66 9.67 10.09 -0.38
C LEU A 66 8.19 10.49 -0.43
N THR A 67 7.69 10.67 -1.65
CA THR A 67 6.28 10.95 -1.91
C THR A 67 5.74 9.96 -2.93
N PHE A 68 4.42 10.00 -3.18
CA PHE A 68 3.80 9.15 -4.21
C PHE A 68 4.40 9.41 -5.60
N ASP A 69 4.95 10.60 -5.85
CA ASP A 69 5.58 10.91 -7.13
C ASP A 69 6.87 10.09 -7.39
N ASN A 70 7.44 9.52 -6.35
CA ASN A 70 8.62 8.66 -6.46
C ASN A 70 8.28 7.21 -6.77
N VAL A 71 7.00 6.85 -6.75
CA VAL A 71 6.57 5.48 -7.02
C VAL A 71 6.67 5.20 -8.52
N ILE A 72 7.36 4.11 -8.88
CA ILE A 72 7.56 3.73 -10.27
C ILE A 72 6.77 2.50 -10.68
N LYS A 73 6.41 1.63 -9.73
CA LYS A 73 5.68 0.39 -10.03
C LYS A 73 4.85 -0.01 -8.82
N THR A 74 3.61 -0.39 -9.09
CA THR A 74 2.74 -1.00 -8.08
C THR A 74 2.18 -2.32 -8.59
N THR A 75 1.81 -3.19 -7.65
CA THR A 75 1.00 -4.38 -7.92
C THR A 75 -0.16 -4.35 -6.96
N CYS A 76 -1.38 -4.47 -7.49
CA CYS A 76 -2.60 -4.40 -6.70
C CYS A 76 -3.32 -5.74 -6.74
N PHE A 77 -3.73 -6.22 -5.58
CA PHE A 77 -4.45 -7.49 -5.44
C PHE A 77 -5.84 -7.21 -4.91
N LEU A 78 -6.85 -7.66 -5.65
CA LEU A 78 -8.26 -7.52 -5.27
C LEU A 78 -8.86 -8.90 -5.01
N ALA A 79 -9.89 -8.92 -4.18
CA ALA A 79 -10.66 -10.15 -3.97
C ALA A 79 -11.58 -10.43 -5.18
N ASP A 80 -12.04 -9.36 -5.86
CA ASP A 80 -12.97 -9.46 -6.98
C ASP A 80 -12.72 -8.31 -7.96
N MET A 81 -12.59 -8.61 -9.26
CA MET A 81 -12.40 -7.59 -10.28
C MET A 81 -13.64 -6.72 -10.48
N ALA A 82 -14.79 -7.11 -9.95
CA ALA A 82 -15.96 -6.24 -9.91
C ALA A 82 -15.69 -4.94 -9.13
N ASP A 83 -14.71 -4.95 -8.22
CA ASP A 83 -14.30 -3.78 -7.44
C ASP A 83 -13.29 -2.89 -8.15
N PHE A 84 -12.87 -3.25 -9.36
CA PHE A 84 -11.76 -2.57 -10.04
C PHE A 84 -12.02 -1.08 -10.27
N ALA A 85 -13.20 -0.72 -10.75
CA ALA A 85 -13.53 0.68 -11.04
C ALA A 85 -13.56 1.52 -9.76
N ALA A 86 -14.17 1.03 -8.69
CA ALA A 86 -14.23 1.72 -7.40
C ALA A 86 -12.84 1.84 -6.78
N PHE A 87 -12.02 0.79 -6.88
CA PHE A 87 -10.64 0.80 -6.45
C PHE A 87 -9.83 1.87 -7.19
N ASN A 88 -9.95 1.91 -8.52
CA ASN A 88 -9.23 2.89 -9.35
C ASN A 88 -9.58 4.33 -8.97
N ALA A 89 -10.83 4.61 -8.64
CA ALA A 89 -11.26 5.95 -8.26
C ALA A 89 -10.55 6.46 -7.00
N VAL A 90 -10.23 5.56 -6.07
CA VAL A 90 -9.44 5.90 -4.88
C VAL A 90 -7.95 5.94 -5.22
N TYR A 91 -7.44 4.92 -5.90
CA TYR A 91 -6.04 4.79 -6.29
C TYR A 91 -5.52 6.05 -7.01
N GLU A 92 -6.27 6.57 -7.97
CA GLU A 92 -5.84 7.73 -8.77
C GLU A 92 -5.64 9.01 -7.96
N LYS A 93 -6.27 9.12 -6.79
CA LYS A 93 -6.09 10.27 -5.90
C LYS A 93 -4.71 10.29 -5.24
N TYR A 94 -4.10 9.13 -5.09
CA TYR A 94 -2.81 8.97 -4.42
C TYR A 94 -1.66 8.86 -5.42
N PHE A 95 -1.81 8.01 -6.43
CA PHE A 95 -0.76 7.71 -7.40
C PHE A 95 -0.89 8.61 -8.63
N THR A 96 -0.76 9.92 -8.40
CA THR A 96 -1.00 10.95 -9.42
C THR A 96 0.02 10.96 -10.54
N SER A 97 1.23 10.45 -10.28
CA SER A 97 2.28 10.34 -11.31
C SER A 97 2.07 9.17 -12.27
N LYS A 98 1.01 8.37 -12.05
CA LYS A 98 0.64 7.23 -12.90
C LYS A 98 1.77 6.21 -13.04
N PRO A 99 2.20 5.57 -11.95
CA PRO A 99 3.24 4.54 -12.03
C PRO A 99 2.80 3.35 -12.88
N ALA A 100 3.78 2.59 -13.37
CA ALA A 100 3.48 1.32 -14.02
C ALA A 100 2.75 0.42 -13.02
N ARG A 101 1.76 -0.37 -13.49
CA ARG A 101 0.92 -1.13 -12.57
C ARG A 101 0.42 -2.44 -13.17
N SER A 102 0.29 -3.45 -12.32
CA SER A 102 -0.51 -4.63 -12.57
C SER A 102 -1.59 -4.71 -11.48
N CYS A 103 -2.82 -5.02 -11.87
CA CYS A 103 -3.92 -5.20 -10.93
C CYS A 103 -4.66 -6.48 -11.27
N VAL A 104 -4.77 -7.38 -10.31
CA VAL A 104 -5.36 -8.72 -10.50
C VAL A 104 -6.25 -9.06 -9.34
N ALA A 105 -7.25 -9.90 -9.61
CA ALA A 105 -7.99 -10.57 -8.55
C ALA A 105 -7.26 -11.85 -8.18
N VAL A 106 -7.25 -12.18 -6.91
CA VAL A 106 -6.60 -13.39 -6.41
C VAL A 106 -7.64 -14.30 -5.79
N LYS A 107 -7.27 -15.57 -5.65
CA LYS A 107 -8.18 -16.56 -5.07
C LYS A 107 -8.51 -16.22 -3.63
N GLN A 108 -7.55 -15.66 -2.91
CA GLN A 108 -7.70 -15.34 -1.49
C GLN A 108 -6.71 -14.25 -1.10
N LEU A 109 -7.18 -13.32 -0.29
CA LEU A 109 -6.34 -12.29 0.32
C LEU A 109 -5.95 -12.65 1.74
#